data_31970c659b88fe300064aba1d13dc4f2
#
_entry.id   31970c659b88fe300064aba1d13dc4f2
#
_cell.length_a   1.000
_cell.length_b   1.000
_cell.length_c   1.000
_cell.angle_alpha   90.00
_cell.angle_beta   90.00
_cell.angle_gamma   90.00
#
_symmetry.space_group_name_H-M   'P 1'
#
loop_
_entity.id
_entity.type
_entity.pdbx_description
1 polymer ?
#
loop_
_entity_poly.entity_id
_entity_poly.type
_entity_poly.pdbx_seq_one_letter_code
_entity_poly.pdbx_strand_id
1 'polypeptide(L)'
;LKNMGIETKTKNLQIFSCGSKKADWDVGLAVDAIKIAPKLDAVIIASGDGDFIPLVEYLKLNQGCQVEAICFGKSSSLKLKESVDEFIDMDNEPEKYLMGHTSTREERGPRTENTNKKRPPSKSSRPINNRIKKQAPGALSPDLEAMLEE
;
A
#
# COMPACT_ATOMS: atom_id res chain seq x y z
N LEU A 1 15.40 -1.23 19.99
CA LEU A 1 14.67 -0.05 19.50
C LEU A 1 14.41 0.94 20.62
N LYS A 2 13.83 0.54 21.78
CA LYS A 2 13.56 1.45 22.91
C LYS A 2 14.82 2.17 23.39
N ASN A 3 15.96 1.49 23.46
CA ASN A 3 17.24 2.09 23.86
C ASN A 3 17.80 3.11 22.85
N MET A 4 17.21 3.17 21.67
CA MET A 4 17.56 4.12 20.59
C MET A 4 16.56 5.28 20.51
N GLY A 5 15.64 5.40 21.48
CA GLY A 5 14.60 6.44 21.48
C GLY A 5 13.44 6.17 20.51
N ILE A 6 13.37 4.96 19.93
CA ILE A 6 12.29 4.59 18.98
C ILE A 6 11.09 4.07 19.76
N GLU A 7 9.97 4.75 19.64
CA GLU A 7 8.69 4.27 20.17
C GLU A 7 8.18 3.09 19.32
N THR A 8 7.75 2.03 19.99
CA THR A 8 7.22 0.84 19.33
C THR A 8 5.78 0.59 19.74
N LYS A 9 4.90 0.41 18.77
CA LYS A 9 3.50 0.04 18.97
C LYS A 9 3.24 -1.33 18.35
N THR A 10 2.53 -2.17 19.07
CA THR A 10 2.23 -3.54 18.65
C THR A 10 0.72 -3.77 18.62
N LYS A 11 0.27 -4.59 17.70
CA LYS A 11 -1.11 -5.05 17.57
C LYS A 11 -1.15 -6.56 17.55
N ASN A 12 -2.12 -7.13 18.26
CA ASN A 12 -2.33 -8.57 18.22
C ASN A 12 -2.80 -9.02 16.83
N LEU A 13 -2.22 -10.10 16.35
CA LEU A 13 -2.63 -10.71 15.09
C LEU A 13 -4.08 -11.24 15.21
N GLN A 14 -4.96 -10.73 14.36
CA GLN A 14 -6.32 -11.23 14.23
C GLN A 14 -6.32 -12.45 13.30
N ILE A 15 -6.84 -13.57 13.77
CA ILE A 15 -6.99 -14.80 12.99
C ILE A 15 -8.49 -15.02 12.82
N PHE A 16 -8.95 -14.99 11.57
CA PHE A 16 -10.34 -15.25 11.23
C PHE A 16 -10.61 -16.74 11.08
N SER A 17 -11.86 -17.15 11.25
CA SER A 17 -12.30 -18.56 11.13
C SER A 17 -11.99 -19.19 9.77
N CYS A 18 -11.85 -18.37 8.71
CA CYS A 18 -11.41 -18.82 7.39
C CYS A 18 -9.89 -19.04 7.28
N GLY A 19 -9.12 -18.86 8.36
CA GLY A 19 -7.66 -18.98 8.38
C GLY A 19 -6.89 -17.75 7.89
N SER A 20 -7.57 -16.70 7.42
CA SER A 20 -6.92 -15.44 7.08
C SER A 20 -6.41 -14.71 8.32
N LYS A 21 -5.29 -14.00 8.16
CA LYS A 21 -4.63 -13.28 9.24
C LYS A 21 -4.56 -11.80 8.88
N LYS A 22 -4.92 -10.91 9.81
CA LYS A 22 -4.83 -9.47 9.63
C LYS A 22 -4.16 -8.80 10.82
N ALA A 23 -3.20 -7.93 10.57
CA ALA A 23 -2.50 -7.14 11.57
C ALA A 23 -1.98 -5.83 10.97
N ASP A 24 -2.84 -5.10 10.23
CA ASP A 24 -2.48 -3.78 9.75
C ASP A 24 -2.58 -2.72 10.86
N TRP A 25 -1.79 -1.68 10.77
CA TRP A 25 -1.72 -0.59 11.74
C TRP A 25 -1.98 0.78 11.08
N ASP A 26 -2.52 0.82 9.88
CA ASP A 26 -2.64 2.02 9.03
C ASP A 26 -3.44 3.11 9.73
N VAL A 27 -4.61 2.75 10.28
CA VAL A 27 -5.43 3.68 11.07
C VAL A 27 -4.69 4.16 12.33
N GLY A 28 -3.98 3.26 13.01
CA GLY A 28 -3.19 3.61 14.18
C GLY A 28 -2.06 4.60 13.86
N LEU A 29 -1.36 4.37 12.75
CA LEU A 29 -0.31 5.25 12.25
C LEU A 29 -0.90 6.63 11.91
N ALA A 30 -2.01 6.66 11.18
CA ALA A 30 -2.66 7.92 10.80
C ALA A 30 -3.10 8.73 12.03
N VAL A 31 -3.73 8.09 13.01
CA VAL A 31 -4.15 8.75 14.26
C VAL A 31 -2.97 9.29 15.05
N ASP A 32 -1.88 8.53 15.12
CA ASP A 32 -0.67 8.99 15.83
C ASP A 32 0.00 10.17 15.14
N ALA A 33 0.11 10.12 13.80
CA ALA A 33 0.64 11.23 13.01
C ALA A 33 -0.19 12.52 13.23
N ILE A 34 -1.52 12.42 13.17
CA ILE A 34 -2.43 13.56 13.42
C ILE A 34 -2.23 14.16 14.82
N LYS A 35 -2.08 13.31 15.85
CA LYS A 35 -1.91 13.76 17.23
C LYS A 35 -0.62 14.54 17.47
N ILE A 36 0.47 14.16 16.79
CA ILE A 36 1.77 14.78 16.99
C ILE A 36 2.04 15.92 16.01
N ALA A 37 1.37 15.95 14.86
CA ALA A 37 1.57 16.91 13.79
C ALA A 37 1.59 18.38 14.25
N PRO A 38 0.71 18.85 15.19
CA PRO A 38 0.75 20.24 15.65
C PRO A 38 2.05 20.70 16.32
N LYS A 39 2.97 19.77 16.57
CA LYS A 39 4.28 20.03 17.20
C LYS A 39 5.46 19.80 16.25
N LEU A 40 5.18 19.53 14.97
CA LEU A 40 6.16 19.13 13.98
C LEU A 40 6.15 20.07 12.78
N ASP A 41 7.33 20.36 12.25
CA ASP A 41 7.50 21.08 11.00
C ASP A 41 7.47 20.13 9.80
N ALA A 42 7.94 18.88 10.00
CA ALA A 42 7.99 17.87 8.97
C ALA A 42 7.58 16.49 9.49
N VAL A 43 6.97 15.67 8.61
CA VAL A 43 6.57 14.30 8.89
C VAL A 43 7.09 13.40 7.79
N ILE A 44 7.85 12.36 8.14
CA ILE A 44 8.37 11.36 7.20
C ILE A 44 7.58 10.07 7.37
N ILE A 45 6.93 9.61 6.29
CA ILE A 45 6.13 8.38 6.27
C ILE A 45 6.91 7.29 5.54
N ALA A 46 7.27 6.23 6.26
CA ALA A 46 7.94 5.06 5.67
C ALA A 46 6.90 4.05 5.15
N SER A 47 6.19 4.42 4.09
CA SER A 47 5.18 3.58 3.43
C SER A 47 5.02 3.97 1.96
N GLY A 48 4.70 2.98 1.11
CA GLY A 48 4.34 3.17 -0.30
C GLY A 48 2.85 3.06 -0.57
N ASP A 49 2.04 2.93 0.49
CA ASP A 49 0.61 2.68 0.37
C ASP A 49 -0.16 3.98 0.04
N GLY A 50 -0.94 3.93 -1.04
CA GLY A 50 -1.80 5.03 -1.48
C GLY A 50 -2.92 5.38 -0.50
N ASP A 51 -3.25 4.49 0.42
CA ASP A 51 -4.29 4.75 1.44
C ASP A 51 -3.87 5.84 2.44
N PHE A 52 -2.59 6.22 2.46
CA PHE A 52 -2.09 7.36 3.25
C PHE A 52 -2.24 8.72 2.56
N ILE A 53 -2.72 8.81 1.32
CA ILE A 53 -2.91 10.10 0.63
C ILE A 53 -3.80 11.08 1.43
N PRO A 54 -4.95 10.67 2.00
CA PRO A 54 -5.77 11.56 2.82
C PRO A 54 -5.05 12.09 4.06
N LEU A 55 -4.15 11.28 4.66
CA LEU A 55 -3.31 11.71 5.77
C LEU A 55 -2.29 12.77 5.30
N VAL A 56 -1.62 12.53 4.18
CA VAL A 56 -0.67 13.49 3.59
C VAL A 56 -1.34 14.83 3.34
N GLU A 57 -2.50 14.83 2.69
CA GLU A 57 -3.27 16.04 2.42
C GLU A 57 -3.65 16.79 3.71
N TYR A 58 -4.12 16.06 4.71
CA TYR A 58 -4.45 16.64 6.01
C TYR A 58 -3.23 17.28 6.68
N LEU A 59 -2.09 16.60 6.70
CA LEU A 59 -0.86 17.12 7.32
C LEU A 59 -0.36 18.38 6.60
N LYS A 60 -0.43 18.42 5.29
CA LYS A 60 -0.02 19.58 4.49
C LYS A 60 -0.99 20.76 4.64
N LEU A 61 -2.28 20.52 4.42
CA LEU A 61 -3.27 21.59 4.33
C LEU A 61 -3.73 22.11 5.70
N ASN A 62 -3.87 21.22 6.68
CA ASN A 62 -4.45 21.59 7.98
C ASN A 62 -3.40 21.84 9.06
N GLN A 63 -2.24 21.18 8.97
CA GLN A 63 -1.19 21.30 9.96
C GLN A 63 -0.01 22.15 9.45
N GLY A 64 0.10 22.34 8.13
CA GLY A 64 1.21 23.08 7.53
C GLY A 64 2.55 22.34 7.59
N CYS A 65 2.53 21.02 7.83
CA CYS A 65 3.74 20.21 7.86
C CYS A 65 4.28 19.98 6.44
N GLN A 66 5.60 19.93 6.29
CA GLN A 66 6.24 19.29 5.16
C GLN A 66 6.04 17.77 5.29
N VAL A 67 5.61 17.10 4.22
CA VAL A 67 5.39 15.65 4.24
C VAL A 67 6.29 14.96 3.23
N GLU A 68 7.12 14.05 3.74
CA GLU A 68 8.05 13.24 2.94
C GLU A 68 7.63 11.78 3.01
N ALA A 69 7.87 11.02 1.93
CA ALA A 69 7.70 9.57 1.94
C ALA A 69 9.00 8.85 1.59
N ILE A 70 9.29 7.78 2.30
CA ILE A 70 10.43 6.90 2.03
C ILE A 70 9.94 5.47 1.81
N CYS A 71 10.18 4.91 0.63
CA CYS A 71 9.84 3.51 0.32
C CYS A 71 10.50 3.04 -0.97
N PHE A 72 10.32 1.76 -1.31
CA PHE A 72 10.75 1.21 -2.59
C PHE A 72 9.83 1.70 -3.71
N GLY A 73 10.36 2.49 -4.63
CA GLY A 73 9.59 3.17 -5.67
C GLY A 73 8.82 2.23 -6.59
N LYS A 74 9.35 1.03 -6.87
CA LYS A 74 8.67 0.03 -7.73
C LYS A 74 7.40 -0.55 -7.13
N SER A 75 7.28 -0.57 -5.81
CA SER A 75 6.12 -1.11 -5.08
C SER A 75 5.20 -0.04 -4.50
N SER A 76 5.50 1.24 -4.73
CA SER A 76 4.74 2.35 -4.16
C SER A 76 3.70 2.92 -5.11
N SER A 77 2.63 3.49 -4.55
CA SER A 77 1.59 4.19 -5.30
C SER A 77 2.14 5.44 -5.99
N LEU A 78 1.89 5.57 -7.30
CA LEU A 78 2.27 6.77 -8.06
C LEU A 78 1.59 8.02 -7.49
N LYS A 79 0.31 7.93 -7.14
CA LYS A 79 -0.43 9.04 -6.56
C LYS A 79 0.13 9.51 -5.22
N LEU A 80 0.63 8.57 -4.38
CA LEU A 80 1.29 8.94 -3.15
C LEU A 80 2.57 9.74 -3.42
N LYS A 81 3.39 9.29 -4.38
CA LYS A 81 4.61 10.02 -4.79
C LYS A 81 4.33 11.45 -5.24
N GLU A 82 3.22 11.65 -5.94
CA GLU A 82 2.80 12.97 -6.45
C GLU A 82 2.20 13.86 -5.34
N SER A 83 1.69 13.28 -4.26
CA SER A 83 1.05 14.01 -3.17
C SER A 83 2.01 14.55 -2.11
N VAL A 84 3.16 13.90 -1.90
CA VAL A 84 4.17 14.30 -0.93
C VAL A 84 5.05 15.43 -1.43
N ASP A 85 5.72 16.15 -0.52
CA ASP A 85 6.63 17.22 -0.87
C ASP A 85 7.99 16.67 -1.32
N GLU A 86 8.44 15.55 -0.72
CA GLU A 86 9.65 14.85 -1.12
C GLU A 86 9.44 13.34 -1.10
N PHE A 87 9.99 12.65 -2.09
CA PHE A 87 9.93 11.21 -2.21
C PHE A 87 11.33 10.61 -2.25
N ILE A 88 11.68 9.82 -1.23
CA ILE A 88 12.96 9.13 -1.12
C ILE A 88 12.79 7.69 -1.63
N ASP A 89 13.32 7.42 -2.83
CA ASP A 89 13.25 6.11 -3.44
C ASP A 89 14.41 5.21 -3.00
N MET A 90 14.09 4.20 -2.18
CA MET A 90 15.07 3.23 -1.69
C MET A 90 15.59 2.29 -2.79
N ASP A 91 14.90 2.20 -3.94
CA ASP A 91 15.40 1.43 -5.09
C ASP A 91 16.64 2.06 -5.73
N ASN A 92 16.87 3.36 -5.52
CA ASN A 92 18.02 4.07 -6.09
C ASN A 92 19.34 3.73 -5.37
N GLU A 93 19.28 3.43 -4.06
CA GLU A 93 20.43 3.10 -3.23
C GLU A 93 20.17 1.84 -2.39
N PRO A 94 19.95 0.67 -3.01
CA PRO A 94 19.55 -0.55 -2.30
C PRO A 94 20.61 -1.02 -1.28
N GLU A 95 21.87 -0.74 -1.52
CA GLU A 95 22.99 -1.09 -0.62
C GLU A 95 22.90 -0.34 0.73
N LYS A 96 22.33 0.85 0.72
CA LYS A 96 22.14 1.68 1.91
C LYS A 96 20.99 1.19 2.80
N TYR A 97 19.95 0.63 2.18
CA TYR A 97 18.70 0.30 2.86
C TYR A 97 18.50 -1.19 3.11
N LEU A 98 19.17 -2.07 2.36
CA LEU A 98 19.01 -3.51 2.49
C LEU A 98 20.19 -4.13 3.25
N MET A 99 19.90 -4.79 4.37
CA MET A 99 20.91 -5.57 5.09
C MET A 99 21.29 -6.81 4.26
N GLY A 100 22.62 -7.02 4.05
CA GLY A 100 23.12 -8.19 3.33
C GLY A 100 23.08 -8.09 1.81
N HIS A 101 22.79 -6.93 1.26
CA HIS A 101 22.94 -6.65 -0.15
C HIS A 101 24.43 -6.44 -0.46
N THR A 102 25.17 -7.53 -0.67
CA THR A 102 26.49 -7.45 -1.32
C THR A 102 26.21 -7.30 -2.82
N SER A 103 26.69 -6.22 -3.41
CA SER A 103 26.67 -6.03 -4.87
C SER A 103 27.66 -7.00 -5.53
N THR A 104 27.32 -8.28 -5.54
CA THR A 104 27.92 -9.22 -6.47
C THR A 104 27.22 -9.00 -7.81
N ARG A 105 27.69 -7.98 -8.50
CA ARG A 105 27.47 -7.83 -9.94
C ARG A 105 28.28 -8.91 -10.62
N GLU A 106 27.85 -10.18 -10.46
CA GLU A 106 28.26 -11.24 -11.37
C GLU A 106 27.70 -10.86 -12.74
N GLU A 107 28.61 -10.45 -13.60
CA GLU A 107 28.38 -10.36 -15.05
C GLU A 107 27.79 -11.70 -15.49
N ARG A 108 26.47 -11.76 -15.63
CA ARG A 108 25.83 -12.86 -16.35
C ARG A 108 26.28 -12.70 -17.79
N GLY A 109 27.28 -13.50 -18.15
CA GLY A 109 27.74 -13.65 -19.51
C GLY A 109 26.57 -13.94 -20.48
N PRO A 110 26.79 -13.73 -21.79
CA PRO A 110 25.71 -13.77 -22.78
C PRO A 110 24.96 -15.11 -22.70
N ARG A 111 23.67 -15.01 -22.49
CA ARG A 111 22.73 -16.15 -22.43
C ARG A 111 22.70 -16.79 -23.80
N THR A 112 23.40 -17.94 -23.96
CA THR A 112 23.29 -18.77 -25.15
C THR A 112 21.82 -19.21 -25.29
N GLU A 113 21.21 -18.80 -26.39
CA GLU A 113 19.89 -19.27 -26.80
C GLU A 113 19.94 -20.80 -26.99
N ASN A 114 19.35 -21.50 -26.07
CA ASN A 114 19.11 -22.92 -26.23
C ASN A 114 17.67 -23.11 -26.73
N THR A 115 17.56 -23.15 -28.05
CA THR A 115 16.36 -23.54 -28.78
C THR A 115 16.02 -25.00 -28.48
N ASN A 116 14.73 -25.25 -28.23
CA ASN A 116 14.05 -26.55 -28.19
C ASN A 116 13.78 -27.16 -26.80
N LYS A 117 12.63 -26.76 -26.23
CA LYS A 117 11.75 -27.71 -25.53
C LYS A 117 10.28 -27.34 -25.79
N LYS A 118 9.64 -28.13 -26.65
CA LYS A 118 8.19 -28.12 -26.92
C LYS A 118 7.43 -28.28 -25.60
N ARG A 119 6.58 -27.30 -25.23
CA ARG A 119 5.59 -27.43 -24.16
C ARG A 119 4.45 -28.36 -24.65
N PRO A 120 3.97 -29.29 -23.82
CA PRO A 120 2.76 -30.03 -24.11
C PRO A 120 1.53 -29.11 -23.98
N PRO A 121 0.43 -29.37 -24.75
CA PRO A 121 -0.75 -28.54 -24.74
C PRO A 121 -1.53 -28.71 -23.42
N SER A 122 -1.82 -27.59 -22.72
CA SER A 122 -2.72 -27.57 -21.58
C SER A 122 -4.17 -27.73 -22.04
N LYS A 123 -4.79 -28.85 -21.70
CA LYS A 123 -6.24 -29.08 -21.79
C LYS A 123 -6.88 -28.43 -20.56
N SER A 124 -7.70 -27.40 -20.73
CA SER A 124 -9.05 -27.28 -20.13
C SER A 124 -9.61 -25.88 -20.40
N SER A 125 -10.37 -25.80 -21.48
CA SER A 125 -11.35 -24.74 -21.68
C SER A 125 -12.60 -25.08 -20.85
N ARG A 126 -12.86 -24.35 -19.76
CA ARG A 126 -14.19 -24.29 -19.17
C ARG A 126 -14.92 -23.08 -19.75
N PRO A 127 -16.14 -23.22 -20.24
CA PRO A 127 -16.90 -22.09 -20.77
C PRO A 127 -17.32 -21.15 -19.63
N ILE A 128 -17.01 -19.86 -19.79
CA ILE A 128 -17.49 -18.79 -18.91
C ILE A 128 -18.96 -18.54 -19.27
N ASN A 129 -19.86 -18.91 -18.38
CA ASN A 129 -21.27 -18.66 -18.50
C ASN A 129 -21.58 -17.22 -18.07
N ASN A 130 -21.52 -16.30 -19.05
CA ASN A 130 -21.84 -14.88 -18.85
C ASN A 130 -23.37 -14.72 -18.81
N ARG A 131 -23.98 -14.88 -17.64
CA ARG A 131 -25.35 -14.46 -17.40
C ARG A 131 -25.36 -13.08 -16.74
N ILE A 132 -25.19 -12.06 -17.58
CA ILE A 132 -25.45 -10.67 -17.19
C ILE A 132 -26.96 -10.52 -17.00
N LYS A 133 -27.42 -10.51 -15.76
CA LYS A 133 -28.76 -10.00 -15.43
C LYS A 133 -28.72 -8.47 -15.51
N LYS A 134 -29.31 -7.91 -16.54
CA LYS A 134 -29.71 -6.50 -16.60
C LYS A 134 -30.64 -6.23 -15.43
N GLN A 135 -30.20 -5.50 -14.43
CA GLN A 135 -31.10 -4.84 -13.49
C GLN A 135 -31.46 -3.45 -14.06
N ALA A 136 -32.74 -3.19 -14.16
CA ALA A 136 -33.28 -1.89 -14.52
C ALA A 136 -33.05 -0.86 -13.40
N PRO A 137 -32.86 0.43 -13.72
CA PRO A 137 -32.69 1.47 -12.72
C PRO A 137 -34.07 1.84 -12.14
N GLY A 138 -34.18 1.90 -10.81
CA GLY A 138 -35.25 2.62 -10.16
C GLY A 138 -36.26 1.77 -9.39
N ALA A 139 -35.95 1.44 -8.15
CA ALA A 139 -36.90 1.38 -7.04
C ALA A 139 -36.09 1.52 -5.75
N LEU A 140 -36.35 2.59 -5.01
CA LEU A 140 -35.86 2.74 -3.63
C LEU A 140 -36.51 1.63 -2.80
N SER A 141 -35.75 1.11 -1.81
CA SER A 141 -36.24 0.12 -0.88
C SER A 141 -37.32 0.75 0.03
N PRO A 142 -38.38 0.02 0.40
CA PRO A 142 -39.48 0.53 1.21
C PRO A 142 -39.08 1.12 2.56
N ASP A 143 -37.94 0.71 3.08
CA ASP A 143 -37.40 1.17 4.37
C ASP A 143 -36.83 2.61 4.33
N LEU A 144 -36.56 3.15 3.14
CA LEU A 144 -36.06 4.52 3.00
C LEU A 144 -37.16 5.56 2.88
N GLU A 145 -38.36 5.17 2.41
CA GLU A 145 -39.52 6.08 2.34
C GLU A 145 -40.09 6.37 3.73
N ALA A 146 -40.01 5.42 4.67
CA ALA A 146 -40.47 5.60 6.03
C ALA A 146 -39.63 6.56 6.89
N MET A 147 -38.41 6.90 6.48
CA MET A 147 -37.51 7.82 7.22
C MET A 147 -37.60 9.29 6.75
N LEU A 148 -38.38 9.60 5.74
CA LEU A 148 -38.51 10.97 5.21
C LEU A 148 -39.81 11.66 5.60
N GLU A 149 -40.71 11.04 6.40
CA GLU A 149 -41.97 11.59 6.86
C GLU A 149 -42.02 11.94 8.38
N GLU A 150 -40.85 12.10 9.05
CA GLU A 150 -40.80 12.70 10.40
C GLU A 150 -40.09 14.04 10.42
#